data_9ba8189046a355f261671348fb44a5ea
#
_entry.id   9ba8189046a355f261671348fb44a5ea
#
_cell.length_a   1.000
_cell.length_b   1.000
_cell.length_c   1.000
_cell.angle_alpha   90.00
_cell.angle_beta   90.00
_cell.angle_gamma   90.00
#
_symmetry.space_group_name_H-M   'P 1'
#
loop_
_entity.id
_entity.type
_entity.pdbx_description
1 polymer ?
#
loop_
_entity_poly.entity_id
_entity_poly.type
_entity_poly.pdbx_seq_one_letter_code
_entity_poly.pdbx_strand_id
1 'polypeptide(L)'
;MTIPILVDFVHVLEYLWRAAWSFHVEGDPEAETWVGDKALAVLDGRASQVAAAIRRSATRRGLEPDRRAGTDSCADYLLHKRPYLDYPRALREGWPIATGVIEGACRHLVKDRMDLTGARWGSLGAEAVHKLRALRTNGDFQEYWGFHVIREKRRIHQSRYLHNSIPGEKDAP
;
A
#
# COMPACT_ATOMS: atom_id res chain seq x y z
N MET A 1 17.98 -4.20 13.75
CA MET A 1 16.98 -4.72 12.80
C MET A 1 16.95 -3.80 11.59
N THR A 2 17.30 -4.26 10.40
CA THR A 2 17.30 -3.43 9.19
C THR A 2 15.94 -3.59 8.52
N ILE A 3 15.20 -2.50 8.40
CA ILE A 3 13.89 -2.51 7.72
C ILE A 3 14.16 -2.41 6.22
N PRO A 4 13.72 -3.37 5.39
CA PRO A 4 13.84 -3.27 3.96
C PRO A 4 12.93 -2.16 3.42
N ILE A 5 13.47 -1.31 2.56
CA ILE A 5 12.72 -0.23 1.90
C ILE A 5 12.61 -0.59 0.43
N LEU A 6 11.40 -0.55 -0.10
CA LEU A 6 11.13 -0.74 -1.53
C LEU A 6 10.39 0.49 -2.06
N VAL A 7 10.80 0.96 -3.23
CA VAL A 7 10.07 2.02 -3.93
C VAL A 7 8.80 1.45 -4.53
N ASP A 8 7.71 2.22 -4.43
CA ASP A 8 6.45 1.89 -5.08
C ASP A 8 6.62 1.80 -6.60
N PHE A 9 6.18 0.68 -7.17
CA PHE A 9 6.32 0.42 -8.61
C PHE A 9 5.48 1.35 -9.47
N VAL A 10 4.36 1.88 -8.96
CA VAL A 10 3.55 2.89 -9.67
C VAL A 10 4.39 4.13 -9.98
N HIS A 11 5.21 4.59 -9.04
CA HIS A 11 6.11 5.73 -9.30
C HIS A 11 7.17 5.42 -10.37
N VAL A 12 7.66 4.19 -10.42
CA VAL A 12 8.55 3.77 -11.52
C VAL A 12 7.83 3.85 -12.86
N LEU A 13 6.59 3.38 -12.94
CA LEU A 13 5.76 3.47 -14.15
C LEU A 13 5.52 4.93 -14.57
N GLU A 14 5.25 5.83 -13.64
CA GLU A 14 5.07 7.26 -13.93
C GLU A 14 6.32 7.85 -14.60
N TYR A 15 7.52 7.53 -14.11
CA TYR A 15 8.77 7.99 -14.73
C TYR A 15 9.02 7.33 -16.10
N LEU A 16 8.69 6.06 -16.27
CA LEU A 16 8.78 5.38 -17.55
C LEU A 16 7.82 5.99 -18.58
N TRP A 17 6.61 6.31 -18.20
CA TRP A 17 5.65 7.01 -19.06
C TRP A 17 6.15 8.40 -19.48
N ARG A 18 6.72 9.19 -18.54
CA ARG A 18 7.34 10.47 -18.87
C ARG A 18 8.47 10.32 -19.89
N ALA A 19 9.28 9.26 -19.77
CA ALA A 19 10.31 8.96 -20.74
C ALA A 19 9.75 8.49 -22.10
N ALA A 20 8.64 7.73 -22.09
CA ALA A 20 7.98 7.27 -23.31
C ALA A 20 7.50 8.44 -24.18
N TRP A 21 6.96 9.49 -23.57
CA TRP A 21 6.51 10.69 -24.28
C TRP A 21 7.62 11.50 -24.95
N SER A 22 8.88 11.21 -24.63
CA SER A 22 10.01 11.73 -25.40
C SER A 22 10.17 11.03 -26.76
N PHE A 23 9.64 9.83 -26.94
CA PHE A 23 9.81 8.98 -28.12
C PHE A 23 8.52 8.76 -28.91
N HIS A 24 7.38 8.82 -28.25
CA HIS A 24 6.05 8.52 -28.75
C HIS A 24 5.12 9.72 -28.56
N VAL A 25 4.05 9.74 -29.33
CA VAL A 25 2.95 10.73 -29.16
C VAL A 25 1.84 10.12 -28.32
N GLU A 26 1.01 10.98 -27.75
CA GLU A 26 -0.15 10.54 -26.96
C GLU A 26 -1.11 9.72 -27.85
N GLY A 27 -1.58 8.57 -27.32
CA GLY A 27 -2.42 7.64 -28.06
C GLY A 27 -1.68 6.62 -28.93
N ASP A 28 -0.34 6.68 -28.99
CA ASP A 28 0.47 5.69 -29.72
C ASP A 28 0.47 4.34 -28.97
N PRO A 29 -0.06 3.25 -29.55
CA PRO A 29 -0.07 1.93 -28.89
C PRO A 29 1.34 1.35 -28.67
N GLU A 30 2.34 1.80 -29.43
CA GLU A 30 3.73 1.38 -29.22
C GLU A 30 4.31 1.93 -27.93
N ALA A 31 3.78 3.05 -27.41
CA ALA A 31 4.19 3.62 -26.13
C ALA A 31 3.91 2.65 -24.96
N GLU A 32 2.76 2.00 -24.94
CA GLU A 32 2.40 1.02 -23.90
C GLU A 32 3.33 -0.19 -23.95
N THR A 33 3.58 -0.74 -25.13
CA THR A 33 4.53 -1.84 -25.33
C THR A 33 5.94 -1.45 -24.85
N TRP A 34 6.38 -0.25 -25.22
CA TRP A 34 7.69 0.26 -24.82
C TRP A 34 7.80 0.39 -23.29
N VAL A 35 6.78 0.95 -22.63
CA VAL A 35 6.73 1.07 -21.15
C VAL A 35 6.71 -0.31 -20.51
N GLY A 36 5.90 -1.24 -21.01
CA GLY A 36 5.81 -2.60 -20.52
C GLY A 36 7.16 -3.33 -20.54
N ASP A 37 7.90 -3.25 -21.66
CA ASP A 37 9.22 -3.85 -21.79
C ASP A 37 10.23 -3.28 -20.77
N LYS A 38 10.21 -1.97 -20.55
CA LYS A 38 11.09 -1.32 -19.58
C LYS A 38 10.69 -1.63 -18.15
N ALA A 39 9.40 -1.68 -17.88
CA ALA A 39 8.84 -2.05 -16.59
C ALA A 39 9.24 -3.49 -16.19
N LEU A 40 9.08 -4.45 -17.10
CA LEU A 40 9.53 -5.83 -16.88
C LEU A 40 11.04 -5.90 -16.61
N ALA A 41 11.83 -5.15 -17.37
CA ALA A 41 13.28 -5.12 -17.15
C ALA A 41 13.66 -4.53 -15.78
N VAL A 42 12.90 -3.55 -15.26
CA VAL A 42 13.11 -3.03 -13.90
C VAL A 42 12.69 -4.07 -12.84
N LEU A 43 11.57 -4.76 -13.03
CA LEU A 43 11.14 -5.86 -12.15
C LEU A 43 12.16 -6.99 -12.08
N ASP A 44 12.88 -7.25 -13.20
CA ASP A 44 14.00 -8.20 -13.25
C ASP A 44 15.32 -7.68 -12.61
N GLY A 45 15.30 -6.50 -11.98
CA GLY A 45 16.48 -5.92 -11.33
C GLY A 45 17.44 -5.21 -12.29
N ARG A 46 17.04 -4.96 -13.54
CA ARG A 46 17.86 -4.36 -14.60
C ARG A 46 17.70 -2.84 -14.72
N ALA A 47 17.33 -2.14 -13.62
CA ALA A 47 17.06 -0.70 -13.63
C ALA A 47 18.19 0.16 -14.22
N SER A 48 19.46 -0.15 -13.88
CA SER A 48 20.63 0.57 -14.43
C SER A 48 20.78 0.38 -15.94
N GLN A 49 20.46 -0.81 -16.45
CA GLN A 49 20.50 -1.11 -17.89
C GLN A 49 19.39 -0.36 -18.62
N VAL A 50 18.18 -0.29 -18.01
CA VAL A 50 17.07 0.50 -18.53
C VAL A 50 17.45 1.98 -18.60
N ALA A 51 17.99 2.57 -17.53
CA ALA A 51 18.45 3.96 -17.51
C ALA A 51 19.47 4.25 -18.63
N ALA A 52 20.46 3.38 -18.79
CA ALA A 52 21.45 3.52 -19.86
C ALA A 52 20.84 3.37 -21.27
N ALA A 53 19.88 2.45 -21.43
CA ALA A 53 19.23 2.21 -22.72
C ALA A 53 18.36 3.40 -23.17
N ILE A 54 17.59 3.99 -22.25
CA ILE A 54 16.77 5.18 -22.57
C ILE A 54 17.64 6.37 -22.94
N ARG A 55 18.72 6.65 -22.20
CA ARG A 55 19.66 7.73 -22.54
C ARG A 55 20.33 7.52 -23.90
N ARG A 56 20.79 6.29 -24.19
CA ARG A 56 21.34 5.96 -25.51
C ARG A 56 20.35 6.15 -26.64
N SER A 57 19.07 5.78 -26.42
CA SER A 57 18.02 5.97 -27.42
C SER A 57 17.74 7.46 -27.68
N ALA A 58 17.70 8.28 -26.63
CA ALA A 58 17.54 9.73 -26.75
C ALA A 58 18.71 10.37 -27.56
N THR A 59 19.94 10.00 -27.24
CA THR A 59 21.11 10.48 -27.93
C THR A 59 21.14 10.03 -29.41
N ARG A 60 20.82 8.75 -29.69
CA ARG A 60 20.76 8.23 -31.06
C ARG A 60 19.71 8.90 -31.94
N ARG A 61 18.58 9.29 -31.34
CA ARG A 61 17.49 10.01 -32.02
C ARG A 61 17.73 11.52 -32.10
N GLY A 62 18.83 12.04 -31.52
CA GLY A 62 19.18 13.46 -31.56
C GLY A 62 18.11 14.32 -30.85
N LEU A 63 17.52 13.82 -29.76
CA LEU A 63 16.46 14.58 -29.07
C LEU A 63 17.01 15.87 -28.49
N GLU A 64 16.33 16.99 -28.80
CA GLU A 64 16.60 18.30 -28.23
C GLU A 64 16.38 18.30 -26.71
N PRO A 65 17.07 19.20 -25.95
CA PRO A 65 17.04 19.21 -24.49
C PRO A 65 15.63 19.16 -23.88
N ASP A 66 14.69 19.93 -24.43
CA ASP A 66 13.32 19.99 -23.92
C ASP A 66 12.58 18.65 -24.08
N ARG A 67 12.74 18.00 -25.24
CA ARG A 67 12.17 16.66 -25.47
C ARG A 67 12.89 15.56 -24.72
N ARG A 68 14.14 15.78 -24.36
CA ARG A 68 14.98 14.83 -23.63
C ARG A 68 14.74 14.86 -22.11
N ALA A 69 14.16 15.92 -21.56
CA ALA A 69 13.98 16.13 -20.13
C ALA A 69 13.29 14.93 -19.42
N GLY A 70 12.27 14.34 -20.04
CA GLY A 70 11.57 13.17 -19.53
C GLY A 70 12.46 11.92 -19.42
N THR A 71 13.27 11.67 -20.45
CA THR A 71 14.25 10.56 -20.48
C THR A 71 15.33 10.70 -19.44
N ASP A 72 15.91 11.89 -19.31
CA ASP A 72 17.00 12.13 -18.36
C ASP A 72 16.48 12.06 -16.93
N SER A 73 15.31 12.64 -16.65
CA SER A 73 14.63 12.54 -15.35
C SER A 73 14.36 11.09 -14.94
N CYS A 74 13.85 10.27 -15.87
CA CYS A 74 13.60 8.85 -15.60
C CYS A 74 14.90 8.09 -15.33
N ALA A 75 15.93 8.31 -16.13
CA ALA A 75 17.22 7.65 -15.96
C ALA A 75 17.87 8.02 -14.62
N ASP A 76 17.83 9.31 -14.24
CA ASP A 76 18.34 9.77 -12.95
C ASP A 76 17.56 9.17 -11.78
N TYR A 77 16.23 9.12 -11.88
CA TYR A 77 15.40 8.49 -10.88
C TYR A 77 15.77 7.01 -10.66
N LEU A 78 15.86 6.23 -11.74
CA LEU A 78 16.21 4.82 -11.67
C LEU A 78 17.61 4.58 -11.07
N LEU A 79 18.57 5.44 -11.37
CA LEU A 79 19.93 5.34 -10.85
C LEU A 79 19.99 5.73 -9.36
N HIS A 80 19.36 6.84 -8.96
CA HIS A 80 19.33 7.28 -7.56
C HIS A 80 18.56 6.32 -6.66
N LYS A 81 17.46 5.77 -7.16
CA LYS A 81 16.62 4.84 -6.39
C LYS A 81 17.07 3.39 -6.47
N ARG A 82 18.12 3.08 -7.23
CA ARG A 82 18.64 1.72 -7.42
C ARG A 82 18.75 0.88 -6.14
N PRO A 83 19.22 1.39 -4.99
CA PRO A 83 19.30 0.61 -3.76
C PRO A 83 17.94 0.15 -3.21
N TYR A 84 16.85 0.78 -3.67
CA TYR A 84 15.48 0.54 -3.22
C TYR A 84 14.59 -0.08 -4.32
N LEU A 85 15.19 -0.60 -5.40
CA LEU A 85 14.49 -1.22 -6.54
C LEU A 85 14.75 -2.74 -6.60
N ASP A 86 14.91 -3.40 -5.44
CA ASP A 86 15.10 -4.86 -5.38
C ASP A 86 13.77 -5.61 -5.50
N TYR A 87 13.10 -5.39 -6.65
CA TYR A 87 11.86 -6.08 -6.96
C TYR A 87 12.02 -7.60 -7.11
N PRO A 88 13.13 -8.14 -7.64
CA PRO A 88 13.31 -9.58 -7.70
C PRO A 88 13.24 -10.24 -6.32
N ARG A 89 13.80 -9.61 -5.30
CA ARG A 89 13.69 -10.07 -3.93
C ARG A 89 12.27 -9.92 -3.40
N ALA A 90 11.67 -8.75 -3.58
CA ALA A 90 10.31 -8.49 -3.11
C ALA A 90 9.31 -9.51 -3.66
N LEU A 91 9.38 -9.81 -4.96
CA LEU A 91 8.51 -10.79 -5.62
C LEU A 91 8.73 -12.21 -5.09
N ARG A 92 9.99 -12.63 -4.87
CA ARG A 92 10.29 -13.94 -4.28
C ARG A 92 9.79 -14.07 -2.84
N GLU A 93 9.85 -12.99 -2.06
CA GLU A 93 9.43 -12.97 -0.65
C GLU A 93 7.95 -12.62 -0.48
N GLY A 94 7.20 -12.39 -1.58
CA GLY A 94 5.78 -12.09 -1.56
C GLY A 94 5.44 -10.69 -1.01
N TRP A 95 6.39 -9.74 -1.09
CA TRP A 95 6.14 -8.37 -0.63
C TRP A 95 5.28 -7.59 -1.63
N PRO A 96 4.42 -6.70 -1.17
CA PRO A 96 3.71 -5.79 -2.06
C PRO A 96 4.71 -4.84 -2.73
N ILE A 97 4.64 -4.76 -4.06
CA ILE A 97 5.52 -3.89 -4.86
C ILE A 97 4.85 -2.56 -5.24
N ALA A 98 3.55 -2.42 -4.98
CA ALA A 98 2.77 -1.23 -5.28
C ALA A 98 1.77 -0.93 -4.17
N THR A 99 1.43 0.35 -3.97
CA THR A 99 0.54 0.84 -2.93
C THR A 99 -0.93 0.56 -3.18
N GLY A 100 -1.31 -0.01 -4.31
CA GLY A 100 -2.71 -0.32 -4.62
C GLY A 100 -3.43 -1.11 -3.53
N VAL A 101 -2.73 -2.03 -2.86
CA VAL A 101 -3.26 -2.77 -1.70
C VAL A 101 -3.49 -1.84 -0.51
N ILE A 102 -2.55 -0.91 -0.26
CA ILE A 102 -2.66 0.07 0.84
C ILE A 102 -3.73 1.10 0.54
N GLU A 103 -3.83 1.60 -0.69
CA GLU A 103 -4.88 2.51 -1.13
C GLU A 103 -6.27 1.85 -1.04
N GLY A 104 -6.39 0.59 -1.47
CA GLY A 104 -7.58 -0.22 -1.29
C GLY A 104 -7.95 -0.36 0.18
N ALA A 105 -6.99 -0.68 1.04
CA ALA A 105 -7.21 -0.76 2.48
C ALA A 105 -7.60 0.60 3.07
N CYS A 106 -6.93 1.69 2.72
CA CYS A 106 -7.30 3.03 3.15
C CYS A 106 -8.71 3.42 2.70
N ARG A 107 -9.10 3.07 1.48
CA ARG A 107 -10.44 3.32 0.99
C ARG A 107 -11.47 2.51 1.80
N HIS A 108 -11.32 1.20 1.87
CA HIS A 108 -12.30 0.33 2.52
C HIS A 108 -12.29 0.43 4.04
N LEU A 109 -11.14 0.50 4.69
CA LEU A 109 -11.07 0.57 6.15
C LEU A 109 -11.40 1.95 6.70
N VAL A 110 -10.94 3.01 6.01
CA VAL A 110 -11.02 4.39 6.51
C VAL A 110 -12.12 5.17 5.81
N LYS A 111 -11.96 5.48 4.51
CA LYS A 111 -12.83 6.42 3.80
C LYS A 111 -14.29 6.00 3.79
N ASP A 112 -14.60 4.76 3.48
CA ASP A 112 -15.99 4.26 3.41
C ASP A 112 -16.80 4.48 4.69
N ARG A 113 -16.14 4.76 5.80
CA ARG A 113 -16.82 4.95 7.10
C ARG A 113 -16.56 6.31 7.72
N MET A 114 -15.35 6.85 7.60
CA MET A 114 -14.95 8.11 8.26
C MET A 114 -15.32 9.33 7.43
N ASP A 115 -15.45 9.18 6.11
CA ASP A 115 -15.73 10.26 5.14
C ASP A 115 -17.25 10.43 4.88
N LEU A 116 -18.09 9.86 5.74
CA LEU A 116 -19.54 10.02 5.64
C LEU A 116 -19.94 11.44 6.10
N THR A 117 -20.64 12.16 5.22
CA THR A 117 -21.14 13.50 5.50
C THR A 117 -22.00 13.52 6.77
N GLY A 118 -21.70 14.47 7.67
CA GLY A 118 -22.41 14.64 8.94
C GLY A 118 -21.97 13.72 10.09
N ALA A 119 -21.11 12.74 9.85
CA ALA A 119 -20.58 11.88 10.91
C ALA A 119 -19.49 12.65 11.71
N ARG A 120 -19.70 12.72 13.02
CA ARG A 120 -18.71 13.28 13.96
C ARG A 120 -18.06 12.13 14.73
N TRP A 121 -16.77 11.92 14.50
CA TRP A 121 -16.01 10.85 15.12
C TRP A 121 -15.11 11.39 16.24
N GLY A 122 -15.28 10.87 17.46
CA GLY A 122 -14.24 10.97 18.48
C GLY A 122 -13.11 9.97 18.17
N SER A 123 -11.87 10.28 18.56
CA SER A 123 -10.70 9.43 18.29
C SER A 123 -10.87 7.98 18.74
N LEU A 124 -11.39 7.77 19.95
CA LEU A 124 -11.64 6.42 20.50
C LEU A 124 -12.70 5.64 19.70
N GLY A 125 -13.78 6.32 19.27
CA GLY A 125 -14.83 5.69 18.47
C GLY A 125 -14.34 5.33 17.06
N ALA A 126 -13.59 6.23 16.43
CA ALA A 126 -12.96 5.98 15.14
C ALA A 126 -12.01 4.77 15.20
N GLU A 127 -11.12 4.74 16.20
CA GLU A 127 -10.19 3.63 16.42
C GLU A 127 -10.90 2.29 16.63
N ALA A 128 -11.96 2.26 17.44
CA ALA A 128 -12.74 1.05 17.69
C ALA A 128 -13.38 0.51 16.39
N VAL A 129 -13.96 1.40 15.57
CA VAL A 129 -14.56 1.03 14.29
C VAL A 129 -13.48 0.51 13.32
N HIS A 130 -12.31 1.15 13.26
CA HIS A 130 -11.22 0.67 12.41
C HIS A 130 -10.72 -0.72 12.82
N LYS A 131 -10.56 -0.98 14.11
CA LYS A 131 -10.18 -2.31 14.63
C LYS A 131 -11.19 -3.38 14.22
N LEU A 132 -12.48 -3.12 14.35
CA LEU A 132 -13.52 -4.06 13.94
C LEU A 132 -13.54 -4.30 12.42
N ARG A 133 -13.33 -3.26 11.62
CA ARG A 133 -13.26 -3.39 10.17
C ARG A 133 -12.03 -4.18 9.73
N ALA A 134 -10.88 -3.95 10.36
CA ALA A 134 -9.66 -4.71 10.11
C ALA A 134 -9.87 -6.20 10.41
N LEU A 135 -10.45 -6.54 11.56
CA LEU A 135 -10.79 -7.93 11.93
C LEU A 135 -11.70 -8.59 10.88
N ARG A 136 -12.71 -7.85 10.40
CA ARG A 136 -13.62 -8.36 9.37
C ARG A 136 -12.91 -8.57 8.03
N THR A 137 -12.06 -7.64 7.64
CA THR A 137 -11.32 -7.71 6.36
C THR A 137 -10.30 -8.84 6.36
N ASN A 138 -9.66 -9.10 7.50
CA ASN A 138 -8.71 -10.20 7.67
C ASN A 138 -9.37 -11.57 7.80
N GLY A 139 -10.68 -11.64 8.03
CA GLY A 139 -11.39 -12.89 8.27
C GLY A 139 -11.43 -13.32 9.74
N ASP A 140 -10.82 -12.57 10.65
CA ASP A 140 -10.64 -12.91 12.08
C ASP A 140 -11.87 -12.58 12.96
N PHE A 141 -12.94 -12.04 12.36
CA PHE A 141 -14.08 -11.51 13.11
C PHE A 141 -14.78 -12.57 13.97
N GLN A 142 -14.95 -13.78 13.49
CA GLN A 142 -15.65 -14.84 14.22
C GLN A 142 -14.87 -15.29 15.46
N GLU A 143 -13.55 -15.44 15.33
CA GLU A 143 -12.68 -15.79 16.45
C GLU A 143 -12.68 -14.68 17.51
N TYR A 144 -12.50 -13.43 17.08
CA TYR A 144 -12.59 -12.26 17.96
C TYR A 144 -13.95 -12.19 18.67
N TRP A 145 -15.06 -12.41 17.95
CA TRP A 145 -16.39 -12.34 18.53
C TRP A 145 -16.61 -13.39 19.60
N GLY A 146 -16.18 -14.62 19.36
CA GLY A 146 -16.19 -15.70 20.38
C GLY A 146 -15.42 -15.30 21.63
N PHE A 147 -14.20 -14.78 21.47
CA PHE A 147 -13.40 -14.28 22.58
C PHE A 147 -14.08 -13.11 23.31
N HIS A 148 -14.64 -12.15 22.57
CA HIS A 148 -15.33 -11.00 23.14
C HIS A 148 -16.54 -11.41 23.99
N VAL A 149 -17.38 -12.29 23.48
CA VAL A 149 -18.57 -12.79 24.21
C VAL A 149 -18.16 -13.48 25.51
N ILE A 150 -17.13 -14.32 25.49
CA ILE A 150 -16.63 -14.99 26.70
C ILE A 150 -16.14 -13.98 27.73
N ARG A 151 -15.37 -12.97 27.29
CA ARG A 151 -14.88 -11.91 28.19
C ARG A 151 -16.01 -11.07 28.78
N GLU A 152 -16.99 -10.68 27.96
CA GLU A 152 -18.13 -9.88 28.41
C GLU A 152 -19.00 -10.67 29.38
N LYS A 153 -19.28 -11.96 29.12
CA LYS A 153 -19.97 -12.84 30.05
C LYS A 153 -19.24 -12.92 31.41
N ARG A 154 -17.92 -13.06 31.39
CA ARG A 154 -17.11 -13.08 32.60
C ARG A 154 -17.18 -11.72 33.33
N ARG A 155 -17.06 -10.60 32.58
CA ARG A 155 -17.11 -9.25 33.13
C ARG A 155 -18.49 -8.90 33.73
N ILE A 156 -19.59 -9.23 33.05
CA ILE A 156 -20.94 -8.80 33.43
C ILE A 156 -21.57 -9.76 34.43
N HIS A 157 -21.39 -11.06 34.28
CA HIS A 157 -22.05 -12.06 35.10
C HIS A 157 -21.13 -12.66 36.17
N GLN A 158 -20.00 -13.22 35.78
CA GLN A 158 -19.13 -13.96 36.72
C GLN A 158 -18.48 -13.07 37.78
N SER A 159 -18.03 -11.85 37.39
CA SER A 159 -17.44 -10.93 38.38
C SER A 159 -18.42 -10.34 39.38
N ARG A 160 -19.70 -10.24 39.02
CA ARG A 160 -20.78 -9.77 39.92
C ARG A 160 -21.19 -10.81 40.96
N TYR A 161 -21.04 -12.08 40.65
CA TYR A 161 -21.43 -13.20 41.52
C TYR A 161 -20.17 -13.98 42.01
N LEU A 162 -19.02 -13.25 42.12
CA LEU A 162 -17.85 -13.81 42.75
C LEU A 162 -18.23 -14.20 44.20
N HIS A 163 -18.06 -15.43 44.57
CA HIS A 163 -18.48 -16.02 45.87
C HIS A 163 -19.95 -16.37 46.03
N ASN A 164 -20.72 -16.54 44.95
CA ASN A 164 -22.14 -16.89 45.01
C ASN A 164 -23.02 -15.91 45.80
N SER A 165 -22.59 -14.66 45.96
CA SER A 165 -23.35 -13.61 46.65
C SER A 165 -23.88 -12.59 45.65
N ILE A 166 -25.16 -12.27 45.72
CA ILE A 166 -25.79 -11.19 44.95
C ILE A 166 -25.39 -9.87 45.62
N PRO A 167 -24.75 -8.91 44.86
CA PRO A 167 -24.43 -7.60 45.42
C PRO A 167 -25.73 -6.91 45.90
N GLY A 168 -25.88 -6.66 47.18
CA GLY A 168 -27.06 -6.05 47.81
C GLY A 168 -27.88 -6.99 48.69
N GLU A 169 -27.58 -8.27 48.78
CA GLU A 169 -28.31 -9.24 49.62
C GLU A 169 -27.68 -9.45 51.02
N LYS A 170 -26.65 -8.65 51.35
CA LYS A 170 -26.16 -8.54 52.72
C LYS A 170 -26.91 -7.41 53.37
N ASP A 171 -27.75 -7.77 54.31
CA ASP A 171 -28.56 -6.92 55.20
C ASP A 171 -30.06 -6.81 54.81
N ALA A 172 -30.73 -7.92 54.65
CA ALA A 172 -32.17 -7.98 55.04
C ALA A 172 -32.26 -8.58 56.45
N PRO A 173 -32.92 -7.90 57.40
CA PRO A 173 -33.05 -8.31 58.81
C PRO A 173 -33.83 -9.64 58.96
#